data_110c98b303a6371f62ba9b6840f5f82e
#
_entry.id   110c98b303a6371f62ba9b6840f5f82e
#
_cell.length_a   1.000
_cell.length_b   1.000
_cell.length_c   1.000
_cell.angle_alpha   90.00
_cell.angle_beta   90.00
_cell.angle_gamma   90.00
#
_symmetry.space_group_name_H-M   'P 1'
#
loop_
_entity.id
_entity.type
_entity.pdbx_description
1 polymer ?
#
loop_
_entity_poly.entity_id
_entity_poly.type
_entity_poly.pdbx_seq_one_letter_code
_entity_poly.pdbx_strand_id
1 'polypeptide(L)'
;MTRQLDLILKEGGANYDWKTEFEVQPQYLDARGKGWLAHGLEELGGKGSFPLFEKIQIDFKIGRTLILWDDELVFNRYRGITFRSEMYEEFQFTFLEGHKRLCRTYEKEALKTGMQQRLWVGSPLATRIFGQPSEPGDFHGVGASGWKLLAYNHLQVDLLSRIHGFKLIRLSPYETLMTAGSLKRLDQLLINPKEEQRSMLYGWLMRKLG
;
A
#
# COMPACT_ATOMS: atom_id res chain seq x y z
N MET A 1 9.05 7.28 9.13
CA MET A 1 9.32 7.54 7.68
C MET A 1 8.47 8.68 7.14
N THR A 2 7.15 8.65 7.24
CA THR A 2 6.26 9.71 6.70
C THR A 2 6.56 11.11 7.28
N ARG A 3 6.94 11.22 8.57
CA ARG A 3 7.39 12.53 9.13
C ARG A 3 8.65 13.08 8.47
N GLN A 4 9.58 12.24 8.03
CA GLN A 4 10.77 12.70 7.32
C GLN A 4 10.43 13.14 5.89
N LEU A 5 9.49 12.43 5.24
CA LEU A 5 8.97 12.87 3.94
C LEU A 5 8.23 14.20 4.05
N ASP A 6 7.46 14.43 5.12
CA ASP A 6 6.81 15.71 5.42
C ASP A 6 7.83 16.84 5.53
N LEU A 7 8.90 16.66 6.30
CA LEU A 7 9.98 17.63 6.42
C LEU A 7 10.64 17.93 5.06
N ILE A 8 10.93 16.89 4.27
CA ILE A 8 11.55 17.03 2.94
C ILE A 8 10.65 17.81 1.99
N LEU A 9 9.35 17.50 1.96
CA LEU A 9 8.38 18.22 1.13
C LEU A 9 8.24 19.68 1.54
N LYS A 10 8.20 19.94 2.85
CA LYS A 10 8.11 21.29 3.42
C LYS A 10 9.33 22.13 3.12
N GLU A 11 10.53 21.60 3.36
CA GLU A 11 11.80 22.29 3.06
C GLU A 11 11.97 22.53 1.55
N GLY A 12 11.49 21.62 0.70
CA GLY A 12 11.51 21.76 -0.75
C GLY A 12 10.46 22.73 -1.31
N GLY A 13 9.58 23.29 -0.46
CA GLY A 13 8.55 24.27 -0.86
C GLY A 13 7.38 23.66 -1.63
N ALA A 14 7.12 22.35 -1.48
CA ALA A 14 5.96 21.72 -2.10
C ALA A 14 4.64 22.24 -1.51
N ASN A 15 3.63 22.40 -2.36
CA ASN A 15 2.26 22.63 -1.92
C ASN A 15 1.53 21.29 -1.82
N TYR A 16 1.21 20.84 -0.61
CA TYR A 16 0.64 19.51 -0.35
C TYR A 16 -0.23 19.50 0.91
N ASP A 17 -1.15 18.52 0.95
CA ASP A 17 -1.89 18.17 2.15
C ASP A 17 -1.22 16.95 2.81
N TRP A 18 -0.96 17.01 4.11
CA TRP A 18 -0.38 15.91 4.89
C TRP A 18 -1.44 15.25 5.77
N LYS A 19 -1.43 13.89 5.80
CA LYS A 19 -2.40 13.09 6.55
C LYS A 19 -3.84 13.54 6.30
N THR A 20 -4.18 13.59 5.05
CA THR A 20 -5.51 13.97 4.57
C THR A 20 -6.38 12.75 4.29
N GLU A 21 -7.65 12.98 3.99
CA GLU A 21 -8.57 11.95 3.57
C GLU A 21 -9.43 12.43 2.40
N PHE A 22 -10.02 11.50 1.69
CA PHE A 22 -11.11 11.82 0.75
C PHE A 22 -12.30 10.89 0.98
N GLU A 23 -13.49 11.42 0.76
CA GLU A 23 -14.74 10.68 0.85
C GLU A 23 -14.93 9.81 -0.40
N VAL A 24 -15.27 8.55 -0.17
CA VAL A 24 -15.61 7.62 -1.24
C VAL A 24 -17.03 7.89 -1.70
N GLN A 25 -17.19 8.07 -2.99
CA GLN A 25 -18.49 8.25 -3.63
C GLN A 25 -18.92 6.92 -4.27
N PRO A 26 -19.83 6.15 -3.64
CA PRO A 26 -20.19 4.80 -4.11
C PRO A 26 -20.72 4.76 -5.55
N GLN A 27 -21.31 5.87 -6.04
CA GLN A 27 -21.80 5.96 -7.40
C GLN A 27 -20.71 5.90 -8.48
N TYR A 28 -19.44 6.14 -8.12
CA TYR A 28 -18.32 5.99 -9.06
C TYR A 28 -17.89 4.52 -9.23
N LEU A 29 -18.32 3.65 -8.31
CA LEU A 29 -18.03 2.23 -8.36
C LEU A 29 -19.10 1.51 -9.19
N ASP A 30 -18.82 1.31 -10.47
CA ASP A 30 -19.66 0.60 -11.41
C ASP A 30 -19.71 -0.92 -11.18
N ALA A 31 -20.43 -1.64 -12.02
CA ALA A 31 -20.56 -3.10 -11.94
C ALA A 31 -19.20 -3.81 -12.11
N ARG A 32 -18.31 -3.29 -12.97
CA ARG A 32 -16.99 -3.84 -13.24
C ARG A 32 -16.08 -3.68 -12.01
N GLY A 33 -16.04 -2.49 -11.42
CA GLY A 33 -15.28 -2.22 -10.19
C GLY A 33 -15.76 -3.08 -9.02
N LYS A 34 -17.07 -3.27 -8.86
CA LYS A 34 -17.65 -4.20 -7.88
C LYS A 34 -17.21 -5.64 -8.14
N GLY A 35 -17.16 -6.06 -9.42
CA GLY A 35 -16.66 -7.37 -9.82
C GLY A 35 -15.20 -7.60 -9.44
N TRP A 36 -14.32 -6.62 -9.66
CA TRP A 36 -12.91 -6.72 -9.25
C TRP A 36 -12.73 -6.85 -7.73
N LEU A 37 -13.51 -6.10 -6.95
CA LEU A 37 -13.48 -6.22 -5.49
C LEU A 37 -14.00 -7.59 -5.03
N ALA A 38 -15.10 -8.07 -5.59
CA ALA A 38 -15.66 -9.38 -5.26
C ALA A 38 -14.67 -10.51 -5.58
N HIS A 39 -14.08 -10.49 -6.77
CA HIS A 39 -13.07 -11.47 -7.18
C HIS A 39 -11.81 -11.40 -6.30
N GLY A 40 -11.32 -10.20 -5.99
CA GLY A 40 -10.17 -10.05 -5.08
C GLY A 40 -10.44 -10.58 -3.68
N LEU A 41 -11.68 -10.44 -3.18
CA LEU A 41 -12.10 -11.03 -1.91
C LEU A 41 -12.09 -12.56 -1.97
N GLU A 42 -12.65 -13.13 -3.04
CA GLU A 42 -12.70 -14.58 -3.27
C GLU A 42 -11.30 -15.20 -3.41
N GLU A 43 -10.40 -14.58 -4.18
CA GLU A 43 -9.01 -15.01 -4.34
C GLU A 43 -8.24 -15.06 -3.00
N LEU A 44 -8.59 -14.19 -2.05
CA LEU A 44 -8.07 -14.21 -0.69
C LEU A 44 -8.77 -15.25 0.20
N GLY A 45 -9.77 -15.97 -0.31
CA GLY A 45 -10.58 -16.92 0.43
C GLY A 45 -11.61 -16.26 1.35
N GLY A 46 -12.00 -15.03 1.08
CA GLY A 46 -13.04 -14.31 1.82
C GLY A 46 -14.44 -14.78 1.44
N LYS A 47 -15.37 -14.67 2.38
CA LYS A 47 -16.78 -15.07 2.20
C LYS A 47 -17.72 -13.92 2.54
N GLY A 48 -18.82 -13.85 1.80
CA GLY A 48 -19.86 -12.85 2.01
C GLY A 48 -19.52 -11.49 1.41
N SER A 49 -20.14 -10.43 1.92
CA SER A 49 -19.89 -9.07 1.50
C SER A 49 -18.89 -8.37 2.42
N PHE A 50 -18.05 -7.54 1.84
CA PHE A 50 -17.13 -6.68 2.58
C PHE A 50 -17.60 -5.23 2.45
N PRO A 51 -17.62 -4.46 3.54
CA PRO A 51 -18.01 -3.05 3.48
C PRO A 51 -17.03 -2.25 2.62
N LEU A 52 -17.57 -1.37 1.80
CA LEU A 52 -16.77 -0.39 1.08
C LEU A 52 -16.28 0.67 2.07
N PHE A 53 -15.07 1.18 1.86
CA PHE A 53 -14.62 2.32 2.62
C PHE A 53 -15.51 3.55 2.38
N GLU A 54 -15.87 4.25 3.43
CA GLU A 54 -16.54 5.55 3.35
C GLU A 54 -15.52 6.67 3.11
N LYS A 55 -14.32 6.52 3.69
CA LYS A 55 -13.21 7.46 3.59
C LYS A 55 -11.89 6.72 3.42
N ILE A 56 -10.98 7.30 2.67
CA ILE A 56 -9.63 6.79 2.47
C ILE A 56 -8.61 7.78 3.05
N GLN A 57 -7.82 7.29 3.98
CA GLN A 57 -6.71 8.02 4.59
C GLN A 57 -5.51 8.02 3.65
N ILE A 58 -4.88 9.16 3.47
CA ILE A 58 -3.75 9.39 2.56
C ILE A 58 -2.62 10.06 3.33
N ASP A 59 -1.39 9.59 3.13
CA ASP A 59 -0.23 10.22 3.77
C ASP A 59 0.04 11.60 3.22
N PHE A 60 0.06 11.75 1.88
CA PHE A 60 0.25 13.04 1.23
C PHE A 60 -0.62 13.15 -0.02
N LYS A 61 -1.10 14.36 -0.28
CA LYS A 61 -1.80 14.71 -1.51
C LYS A 61 -1.14 15.95 -2.14
N ILE A 62 -0.75 15.83 -3.39
CA ILE A 62 -0.15 16.90 -4.19
C ILE A 62 -0.98 17.06 -5.46
N GLY A 63 -1.82 18.10 -5.52
CA GLY A 63 -2.77 18.26 -6.60
C GLY A 63 -3.71 17.06 -6.73
N ARG A 64 -3.66 16.34 -7.85
CA ARG A 64 -4.44 15.10 -8.08
C ARG A 64 -3.64 13.82 -7.83
N THR A 65 -2.47 13.91 -7.25
CA THR A 65 -1.65 12.74 -6.92
C THR A 65 -1.73 12.44 -5.44
N LEU A 66 -2.07 11.20 -5.11
CA LEU A 66 -2.06 10.64 -3.77
C LEU A 66 -0.77 9.84 -3.57
N ILE A 67 -0.15 9.99 -2.41
CA ILE A 67 1.06 9.27 -2.04
C ILE A 67 0.77 8.50 -0.76
N LEU A 68 1.05 7.21 -0.77
CA LEU A 68 0.97 6.32 0.38
C LEU A 68 2.32 5.70 0.66
N TRP A 69 2.65 5.56 1.93
CA TRP A 69 3.77 4.80 2.42
C TRP A 69 3.33 3.38 2.75
N ASP A 70 3.90 2.41 2.06
CA ASP A 70 3.69 0.99 2.36
C ASP A 70 4.82 0.53 3.29
N ASP A 71 4.49 0.00 4.46
CA ASP A 71 5.46 -0.58 5.38
C ASP A 71 5.82 -2.03 4.98
N GLU A 72 6.71 -2.66 5.76
CA GLU A 72 7.21 -4.01 5.49
C GLU A 72 6.09 -5.06 5.46
N LEU A 73 5.04 -4.87 6.26
CA LEU A 73 3.94 -5.82 6.38
C LEU A 73 3.11 -5.95 5.11
N VAL A 74 3.09 -4.90 4.29
CA VAL A 74 2.37 -4.91 3.00
C VAL A 74 2.96 -5.92 2.03
N PHE A 75 4.27 -6.19 2.08
CA PHE A 75 4.98 -6.99 1.10
C PHE A 75 4.93 -8.48 1.42
N ASN A 76 3.75 -9.08 1.25
CA ASN A 76 3.49 -10.49 1.54
C ASN A 76 2.68 -11.16 0.40
N ARG A 77 2.51 -12.49 0.49
CA ARG A 77 1.79 -13.30 -0.50
C ARG A 77 0.35 -12.85 -0.78
N TYR A 78 -0.38 -12.40 0.24
CA TYR A 78 -1.78 -12.00 0.08
C TYR A 78 -1.88 -10.71 -0.74
N ARG A 79 -0.96 -9.77 -0.51
CA ARG A 79 -0.86 -8.59 -1.37
C ARG A 79 -0.46 -8.98 -2.80
N GLY A 80 0.43 -9.94 -2.95
CA GLY A 80 0.79 -10.54 -4.24
C GLY A 80 -0.41 -11.15 -4.97
N ILE A 81 -1.34 -11.77 -4.25
CA ILE A 81 -2.60 -12.30 -4.80
C ILE A 81 -3.45 -11.16 -5.36
N THR A 82 -3.68 -10.08 -4.59
CA THR A 82 -4.50 -8.97 -5.07
C THR A 82 -3.97 -8.31 -6.34
N PHE A 83 -2.65 -8.34 -6.58
CA PHE A 83 -2.04 -7.81 -7.81
C PHE A 83 -2.33 -8.62 -9.09
N ARG A 84 -3.06 -9.74 -8.99
CA ARG A 84 -3.54 -10.51 -10.14
C ARG A 84 -4.86 -9.96 -10.72
N SER A 85 -5.51 -9.03 -10.02
CA SER A 85 -6.76 -8.44 -10.48
C SER A 85 -6.52 -7.69 -11.80
N GLU A 86 -7.42 -7.89 -12.77
CA GLU A 86 -7.42 -7.19 -14.07
C GLU A 86 -7.46 -5.66 -13.94
N MET A 87 -7.93 -5.16 -12.81
CA MET A 87 -7.92 -3.74 -12.48
C MET A 87 -6.51 -3.11 -12.66
N TYR A 88 -5.46 -3.84 -12.32
CA TYR A 88 -4.09 -3.32 -12.42
C TYR A 88 -3.59 -3.18 -13.86
N GLU A 89 -4.08 -4.01 -14.76
CA GLU A 89 -3.82 -3.91 -16.20
C GLU A 89 -4.59 -2.73 -16.80
N GLU A 90 -5.85 -2.57 -16.40
CA GLU A 90 -6.72 -1.49 -16.87
C GLU A 90 -6.19 -0.10 -16.49
N PHE A 91 -5.80 0.09 -15.25
CA PHE A 91 -5.39 1.40 -14.72
C PHE A 91 -3.89 1.68 -14.81
N GLN A 92 -3.06 0.72 -15.18
CA GLN A 92 -1.61 0.86 -15.40
C GLN A 92 -0.88 1.56 -14.22
N PHE A 93 -0.91 0.95 -13.05
CA PHE A 93 -0.23 1.48 -11.87
C PHE A 93 1.29 1.39 -11.98
N THR A 94 1.98 2.51 -11.84
CA THR A 94 3.45 2.59 -11.99
C THR A 94 4.23 1.78 -10.96
N PHE A 95 3.65 1.51 -9.79
CA PHE A 95 4.29 0.72 -8.73
C PHE A 95 4.11 -0.79 -8.89
N LEU A 96 3.20 -1.26 -9.74
CA LEU A 96 2.73 -2.64 -9.78
C LEU A 96 3.86 -3.68 -9.86
N GLU A 97 4.69 -3.60 -10.89
CA GLU A 97 5.74 -4.60 -11.12
C GLU A 97 6.83 -4.57 -10.02
N GLY A 98 7.14 -3.37 -9.53
CA GLY A 98 8.00 -3.21 -8.36
C GLY A 98 7.42 -3.92 -7.13
N HIS A 99 6.16 -3.66 -6.80
CA HIS A 99 5.49 -4.22 -5.63
C HIS A 99 5.27 -5.75 -5.73
N LYS A 100 4.92 -6.27 -6.91
CA LYS A 100 4.87 -7.73 -7.16
C LYS A 100 6.21 -8.42 -6.81
N ARG A 101 7.32 -7.81 -7.22
CA ARG A 101 8.66 -8.31 -6.90
C ARG A 101 8.94 -8.22 -5.41
N LEU A 102 8.62 -7.09 -4.78
CA LEU A 102 8.83 -6.88 -3.34
C LEU A 102 8.04 -7.88 -2.50
N CYS A 103 6.79 -8.20 -2.85
CA CYS A 103 5.99 -9.21 -2.14
C CYS A 103 6.68 -10.59 -2.13
N ARG A 104 7.36 -10.97 -3.22
CA ARG A 104 8.11 -12.23 -3.29
C ARG A 104 9.43 -12.19 -2.53
N THR A 105 10.11 -11.04 -2.59
CA THR A 105 11.47 -10.90 -2.04
C THR A 105 11.46 -10.72 -0.55
N TYR A 106 10.50 -9.93 -0.01
CA TYR A 106 10.51 -9.45 1.37
C TYR A 106 9.44 -10.09 2.27
N GLU A 107 8.80 -11.18 1.86
CA GLU A 107 7.80 -11.87 2.68
C GLU A 107 8.37 -12.34 4.02
N LYS A 108 9.66 -12.72 4.07
CA LYS A 108 10.32 -13.12 5.31
C LYS A 108 10.45 -11.96 6.31
N GLU A 109 10.72 -10.76 5.81
CA GLU A 109 10.76 -9.53 6.61
C GLU A 109 9.37 -9.17 7.11
N ALA A 110 8.37 -9.21 6.22
CA ALA A 110 6.97 -9.02 6.58
C ALA A 110 6.55 -10.02 7.69
N LEU A 111 6.99 -11.28 7.60
CA LEU A 111 6.70 -12.30 8.60
C LEU A 111 7.31 -11.96 9.95
N LYS A 112 8.59 -11.55 9.99
CA LYS A 112 9.25 -11.15 11.25
C LYS A 112 8.50 -10.01 11.95
N THR A 113 8.01 -9.04 11.19
CA THR A 113 7.27 -7.89 11.72
C THR A 113 5.84 -8.26 12.12
N GLY A 114 5.20 -9.14 11.35
CA GLY A 114 3.77 -9.38 11.38
C GLY A 114 3.30 -10.64 12.10
N MET A 115 4.19 -11.46 12.69
CA MET A 115 3.79 -12.65 13.47
C MET A 115 3.14 -12.32 14.82
N GLN A 116 3.16 -11.05 15.25
CA GLN A 116 2.42 -10.67 16.43
C GLN A 116 0.95 -11.06 16.27
N GLN A 117 0.41 -11.75 17.28
CA GLN A 117 -0.96 -12.29 17.22
C GLN A 117 -1.99 -11.26 16.75
N ARG A 118 -1.90 -10.03 17.22
CA ARG A 118 -2.80 -8.94 16.81
C ARG A 118 -2.79 -8.66 15.30
N LEU A 119 -1.62 -8.70 14.66
CA LEU A 119 -1.47 -8.43 13.23
C LEU A 119 -1.87 -9.66 12.39
N TRP A 120 -1.53 -10.85 12.88
CA TRP A 120 -1.82 -12.11 12.21
C TRP A 120 -3.32 -12.42 12.19
N VAL A 121 -3.98 -12.29 13.34
CA VAL A 121 -5.42 -12.48 13.50
C VAL A 121 -6.22 -11.35 12.87
N GLY A 122 -5.76 -10.11 13.09
CA GLY A 122 -6.46 -8.90 12.66
C GLY A 122 -7.64 -8.53 13.55
N SER A 123 -8.55 -7.75 13.00
CA SER A 123 -9.80 -7.35 13.66
C SER A 123 -10.84 -8.48 13.61
N PRO A 124 -11.92 -8.40 14.43
CA PRO A 124 -13.05 -9.33 14.35
C PRO A 124 -13.65 -9.44 12.94
N LEU A 125 -13.57 -8.38 12.14
CA LEU A 125 -13.99 -8.38 10.75
C LEU A 125 -13.12 -9.35 9.91
N ALA A 126 -11.81 -9.38 10.13
CA ALA A 126 -10.91 -10.28 9.41
C ALA A 126 -11.29 -11.74 9.63
N THR A 127 -11.49 -12.13 10.90
CA THR A 127 -11.91 -13.49 11.25
C THR A 127 -13.29 -13.84 10.70
N ARG A 128 -14.24 -12.90 10.71
CA ARG A 128 -15.58 -13.13 10.15
C ARG A 128 -15.55 -13.38 8.65
N ILE A 129 -14.71 -12.67 7.92
CA ILE A 129 -14.65 -12.72 6.44
C ILE A 129 -13.77 -13.88 5.97
N PHE A 130 -12.59 -14.05 6.56
CA PHE A 130 -11.57 -14.99 6.08
C PHE A 130 -11.51 -16.28 6.91
N GLY A 131 -12.17 -16.35 8.06
CA GLY A 131 -12.13 -17.47 8.99
C GLY A 131 -11.09 -17.32 10.09
N GLN A 132 -11.08 -18.28 11.02
CA GLN A 132 -10.09 -18.34 12.10
C GLN A 132 -8.69 -18.54 11.49
N PRO A 133 -7.72 -17.69 11.86
CA PRO A 133 -6.37 -17.81 11.31
C PRO A 133 -5.67 -19.07 11.81
N SER A 134 -4.72 -19.54 11.02
CA SER A 134 -3.76 -20.56 11.47
C SER A 134 -2.82 -19.99 12.53
N GLU A 135 -1.99 -20.81 13.15
CA GLU A 135 -0.95 -20.35 14.07
C GLU A 135 -0.01 -19.33 13.40
N PRO A 136 0.50 -18.33 14.14
CA PRO A 136 1.39 -17.32 13.58
C PRO A 136 2.59 -17.95 12.87
N GLY A 137 2.77 -17.58 11.60
CA GLY A 137 3.80 -18.13 10.72
C GLY A 137 3.35 -19.34 9.90
N ASP A 138 2.22 -19.95 10.21
CA ASP A 138 1.65 -21.03 9.42
C ASP A 138 0.71 -20.48 8.34
N PHE A 139 1.10 -20.64 7.09
CA PHE A 139 0.33 -20.22 5.93
C PHE A 139 -0.58 -21.33 5.36
N HIS A 140 -0.60 -22.50 5.97
CA HIS A 140 -1.54 -23.56 5.58
C HIS A 140 -2.96 -23.22 6.06
N GLY A 141 -3.95 -23.84 5.43
CA GLY A 141 -5.36 -23.59 5.75
C GLY A 141 -5.77 -22.13 5.50
N VAL A 142 -6.31 -21.47 6.52
CA VAL A 142 -6.72 -20.06 6.42
C VAL A 142 -5.52 -19.11 6.34
N GLY A 143 -4.42 -19.45 7.01
CA GLY A 143 -3.26 -18.56 7.14
C GLY A 143 -3.56 -17.35 8.02
N ALA A 144 -3.09 -16.16 7.63
CA ALA A 144 -3.22 -14.91 8.39
C ALA A 144 -4.44 -14.09 7.96
N SER A 145 -5.54 -14.18 8.70
CA SER A 145 -6.77 -13.42 8.39
C SER A 145 -6.55 -11.91 8.42
N GLY A 146 -5.71 -11.40 9.34
CA GLY A 146 -5.37 -9.98 9.42
C GLY A 146 -4.59 -9.48 8.20
N TRP A 147 -3.68 -10.28 7.67
CA TRP A 147 -2.92 -9.91 6.46
C TRP A 147 -3.78 -9.96 5.20
N LYS A 148 -4.73 -10.89 5.13
CA LYS A 148 -5.73 -10.94 4.04
C LYS A 148 -6.59 -9.69 4.05
N LEU A 149 -7.05 -9.29 5.25
CA LEU A 149 -7.79 -8.05 5.42
C LEU A 149 -6.97 -6.84 4.96
N LEU A 150 -5.71 -6.75 5.38
CA LEU A 150 -4.81 -5.68 4.96
C LEU A 150 -4.66 -5.64 3.44
N ALA A 151 -4.39 -6.79 2.80
CA ALA A 151 -4.25 -6.89 1.34
C ALA A 151 -5.52 -6.47 0.61
N TYR A 152 -6.69 -6.87 1.11
CA TYR A 152 -7.97 -6.46 0.53
C TYR A 152 -8.24 -4.96 0.71
N ASN A 153 -7.90 -4.40 1.86
CA ASN A 153 -8.00 -2.96 2.09
C ASN A 153 -7.13 -2.18 1.09
N HIS A 154 -5.91 -2.64 0.83
CA HIS A 154 -5.05 -2.03 -0.19
C HIS A 154 -5.63 -2.14 -1.61
N LEU A 155 -6.29 -3.26 -1.95
CA LEU A 155 -7.00 -3.40 -3.23
C LEU A 155 -8.12 -2.36 -3.36
N GLN A 156 -8.92 -2.16 -2.30
CA GLN A 156 -9.95 -1.12 -2.28
C GLN A 156 -9.35 0.28 -2.47
N VAL A 157 -8.29 0.61 -1.72
CA VAL A 157 -7.61 1.91 -1.82
C VAL A 157 -7.11 2.15 -3.23
N ASP A 158 -6.50 1.15 -3.88
CA ASP A 158 -6.00 1.28 -5.24
C ASP A 158 -7.13 1.57 -6.23
N LEU A 159 -8.19 0.77 -6.19
CA LEU A 159 -9.36 0.97 -7.07
C LEU A 159 -10.02 2.31 -6.84
N LEU A 160 -10.39 2.58 -5.59
CA LEU A 160 -11.16 3.76 -5.23
C LEU A 160 -10.40 5.05 -5.54
N SER A 161 -9.09 5.09 -5.32
CA SER A 161 -8.27 6.24 -5.74
C SER A 161 -8.38 6.50 -7.24
N ARG A 162 -8.34 5.47 -8.07
CA ARG A 162 -8.37 5.60 -9.53
C ARG A 162 -9.74 6.02 -10.06
N ILE A 163 -10.82 5.40 -9.57
CA ILE A 163 -12.18 5.78 -10.01
C ILE A 163 -12.59 7.19 -9.56
N HIS A 164 -11.96 7.73 -8.51
CA HIS A 164 -12.11 9.15 -8.12
C HIS A 164 -11.17 10.08 -8.91
N GLY A 165 -10.45 9.56 -9.91
CA GLY A 165 -9.61 10.32 -10.81
C GLY A 165 -8.30 10.79 -10.21
N PHE A 166 -7.80 10.13 -9.16
CA PHE A 166 -6.48 10.39 -8.61
C PHE A 166 -5.40 9.53 -9.26
N LYS A 167 -4.20 10.07 -9.44
CA LYS A 167 -2.98 9.30 -9.64
C LYS A 167 -2.55 8.77 -8.26
N LEU A 168 -2.25 7.48 -8.16
CA LEU A 168 -1.77 6.89 -6.91
C LEU A 168 -0.31 6.50 -7.04
N ILE A 169 0.50 6.96 -6.10
CA ILE A 169 1.90 6.59 -5.92
C ILE A 169 2.01 5.85 -4.57
N ARG A 170 2.65 4.70 -4.59
CA ARG A 170 3.02 3.96 -3.38
C ARG A 170 4.52 3.99 -3.22
N LEU A 171 4.98 4.41 -2.06
CA LEU A 171 6.38 4.44 -1.67
C LEU A 171 6.66 3.26 -0.75
N SER A 172 7.82 2.65 -0.91
CA SER A 172 8.25 1.47 -0.18
C SER A 172 9.59 1.72 0.52
N PRO A 173 9.84 1.16 1.71
CA PRO A 173 11.14 1.21 2.36
C PRO A 173 12.25 0.58 1.49
N TYR A 174 11.87 -0.31 0.60
CA TYR A 174 12.78 -1.09 -0.26
C TYR A 174 13.13 -0.43 -1.59
N GLU A 175 12.56 0.73 -1.90
CA GLU A 175 13.00 1.48 -3.07
C GLU A 175 14.46 1.88 -2.94
N THR A 176 15.19 1.80 -4.03
CA THR A 176 16.62 2.13 -4.05
C THR A 176 16.89 3.38 -4.86
N LEU A 177 17.76 4.23 -4.32
CA LEU A 177 18.21 5.45 -4.97
C LEU A 177 19.74 5.43 -5.08
N MET A 178 20.24 5.92 -6.22
CA MET A 178 21.68 6.14 -6.40
C MET A 178 22.09 7.39 -5.62
N THR A 179 23.07 7.24 -4.74
CA THR A 179 23.65 8.31 -3.93
C THR A 179 25.16 8.25 -4.04
N ALA A 180 25.84 9.30 -4.42
CA ALA A 180 27.31 9.43 -4.39
C ALA A 180 28.08 8.11 -4.65
N GLY A 181 27.67 7.34 -5.69
CA GLY A 181 28.33 6.11 -6.10
C GLY A 181 27.85 4.82 -5.46
N SER A 182 26.79 4.85 -4.64
CA SER A 182 26.18 3.64 -4.05
C SER A 182 24.65 3.65 -4.12
N LEU A 183 24.04 2.47 -4.29
CA LEU A 183 22.61 2.28 -4.15
C LEU A 183 22.25 2.18 -2.67
N LYS A 184 21.36 3.04 -2.21
CA LYS A 184 20.83 3.00 -0.83
C LYS A 184 19.32 2.84 -0.86
N ARG A 185 18.79 2.09 0.12
CA ARG A 185 17.34 1.94 0.31
C ARG A 185 16.73 3.23 0.85
N LEU A 186 15.48 3.47 0.47
CA LEU A 186 14.75 4.67 0.86
C LEU A 186 14.60 4.77 2.39
N ASP A 187 14.31 3.66 3.09
CA ASP A 187 14.24 3.64 4.56
C ASP A 187 15.56 4.10 5.21
N GLN A 188 16.70 3.63 4.70
CA GLN A 188 18.02 4.02 5.21
C GLN A 188 18.29 5.52 4.99
N LEU A 189 17.86 6.05 3.85
CA LEU A 189 18.00 7.48 3.54
C LEU A 189 17.08 8.36 4.40
N LEU A 190 15.94 7.82 4.86
CA LEU A 190 14.97 8.55 5.67
C LEU A 190 15.22 8.46 7.19
N ILE A 191 16.15 7.65 7.68
CA ILE A 191 16.42 7.55 9.12
C ILE A 191 16.94 8.86 9.71
N ASN A 192 17.93 9.46 9.09
CA ASN A 192 18.49 10.76 9.51
C ASN A 192 19.15 11.45 8.31
N PRO A 193 18.36 12.00 7.36
CA PRO A 193 18.90 12.54 6.13
C PRO A 193 19.62 13.87 6.38
N LYS A 194 20.84 14.00 5.84
CA LYS A 194 21.57 15.26 5.78
C LYS A 194 20.88 16.20 4.77
N GLU A 195 21.19 17.48 4.82
CA GLU A 195 20.59 18.50 3.96
C GLU A 195 20.70 18.17 2.47
N GLU A 196 21.90 17.78 2.00
CA GLU A 196 22.11 17.35 0.61
C GLU A 196 21.23 16.13 0.23
N GLN A 197 21.05 15.19 1.17
CA GLN A 197 20.20 14.01 0.96
C GLN A 197 18.72 14.41 0.90
N ARG A 198 18.26 15.36 1.72
CA ARG A 198 16.89 15.87 1.68
C ARG A 198 16.59 16.54 0.35
N SER A 199 17.50 17.38 -0.16
CA SER A 199 17.36 17.99 -1.48
C SER A 199 17.28 16.95 -2.61
N MET A 200 18.14 15.94 -2.55
CA MET A 200 18.13 14.83 -3.51
C MET A 200 16.80 14.04 -3.43
N LEU A 201 16.33 13.72 -2.22
CA LEU A 201 15.07 12.98 -1.99
C LEU A 201 13.86 13.80 -2.47
N TYR A 202 13.86 15.09 -2.24
CA TYR A 202 12.85 15.99 -2.78
C TYR A 202 12.81 15.93 -4.31
N GLY A 203 13.95 16.12 -4.97
CA GLY A 203 14.03 16.04 -6.43
C GLY A 203 13.63 14.67 -6.99
N TRP A 204 13.96 13.58 -6.28
CA TRP A 204 13.52 12.24 -6.65
C TRP A 204 11.99 12.08 -6.53
N LEU A 205 11.41 12.55 -5.43
CA LEU A 205 9.97 12.47 -5.22
C LEU A 205 9.21 13.29 -6.26
N MET A 206 9.68 14.51 -6.56
CA MET A 206 9.05 15.37 -7.57
C MET A 206 9.08 14.74 -8.96
N ARG A 207 10.16 14.01 -9.33
CA ARG A 207 10.20 13.24 -10.60
C ARG A 207 9.20 12.09 -10.65
N LYS A 208 8.85 11.47 -9.51
CA LYS A 208 7.78 10.45 -9.46
C LYS A 208 6.37 11.04 -9.66
N LEU A 209 6.21 12.31 -9.34
CA LEU A 209 4.92 13.01 -9.47
C LEU A 209 4.64 13.40 -10.93
N GLY A 210 5.63 13.84 -11.65
CA GLY A 210 5.57 14.25 -13.07
C GLY A 210 5.60 13.08 -13.98
#